data_05a6692f71f22ca8b946ee199505d2e1
#
_entry.id   05a6692f71f22ca8b946ee199505d2e1
#
_cell.length_a   1.000
_cell.length_b   1.000
_cell.length_c   1.000
_cell.angle_alpha   90.00
_cell.angle_beta   90.00
_cell.angle_gamma   90.00
#
_symmetry.space_group_name_H-M   'P 1'
#
loop_
_entity.id
_entity.type
_entity.pdbx_description
1 polymer ?
#
loop_
_entity_poly.entity_id
_entity_poly.type
_entity_poly.pdbx_seq_one_letter_code
_entity_poly.pdbx_strand_id
1 'polypeptide(L)'
;MKVAFIGLGNMGASLAKAVAKEVDAQDLLLVNRSPQKVQEFISQYGGTASDLEQVFQEAEVIFLGVKPYQLSPLLEEYQDILGQRSNLLLVSMAAGLELEQMASVVKNERVGLIRIMPNTPVAIGQGVISLTRSQAVTD
;
A
#
# COMPACT_ATOMS: atom_id res chain seq x y z
N MET A 1 12.93 -6.74 3.38
CA MET A 1 11.91 -6.21 2.45
C MET A 1 11.18 -5.05 3.11
N LYS A 2 11.12 -3.93 2.44
CA LYS A 2 10.41 -2.76 2.97
C LYS A 2 8.97 -2.77 2.50
N VAL A 3 8.05 -2.70 3.46
CA VAL A 3 6.61 -2.68 3.23
C VAL A 3 6.09 -1.33 3.71
N ALA A 4 5.24 -0.70 2.93
CA ALA A 4 4.71 0.61 3.27
C ALA A 4 3.19 0.62 3.27
N PHE A 5 2.63 1.46 4.12
CA PHE A 5 1.19 1.74 4.15
C PHE A 5 0.98 3.23 3.96
N ILE A 6 0.24 3.59 2.94
CA ILE A 6 -0.20 4.95 2.72
C ILE A 6 -1.67 5.01 3.11
N GLY A 7 -1.95 5.64 4.23
CA GLY A 7 -3.29 5.68 4.81
C GLY A 7 -3.49 4.63 5.90
N LEU A 8 -3.82 5.09 7.11
CA LEU A 8 -4.05 4.25 8.27
C LEU A 8 -5.50 4.36 8.77
N GLY A 9 -6.44 4.26 7.83
CA GLY A 9 -7.85 4.09 8.18
C GLY A 9 -8.08 2.70 8.76
N ASN A 10 -9.34 2.35 9.01
CA ASN A 10 -9.66 1.08 9.68
C ASN A 10 -9.02 -0.13 9.01
N MET A 11 -9.15 -0.23 7.70
CA MET A 11 -8.61 -1.37 6.96
C MET A 11 -7.10 -1.32 6.89
N GLY A 12 -6.53 -0.15 6.57
CA GLY A 12 -5.08 0.00 6.50
C GLY A 12 -4.41 -0.30 7.82
N ALA A 13 -4.96 0.20 8.92
CA ALA A 13 -4.42 -0.06 10.25
C ALA A 13 -4.48 -1.55 10.62
N SER A 14 -5.59 -2.24 10.26
CA SER A 14 -5.72 -3.66 10.55
C SER A 14 -4.67 -4.49 9.83
N LEU A 15 -4.45 -4.20 8.55
CA LEU A 15 -3.44 -4.90 7.78
C LEU A 15 -2.03 -4.56 8.27
N ALA A 16 -1.78 -3.30 8.60
CA ALA A 16 -0.49 -2.87 9.10
C ALA A 16 -0.14 -3.55 10.43
N LYS A 17 -1.12 -3.75 11.31
CA LYS A 17 -0.92 -4.48 12.56
C LYS A 17 -0.45 -5.91 12.30
N ALA A 18 -1.08 -6.58 11.34
CA ALA A 18 -0.71 -7.95 11.00
C ALA A 18 0.69 -8.01 10.38
N VAL A 19 1.02 -7.07 9.52
CA VAL A 19 2.35 -7.00 8.90
C VAL A 19 3.43 -6.65 9.92
N ALA A 20 3.10 -5.80 10.90
CA ALA A 20 4.06 -5.40 11.94
C ALA A 20 4.58 -6.58 12.75
N LYS A 21 3.83 -7.69 12.80
CA LYS A 21 4.28 -8.90 13.47
C LYS A 21 5.30 -9.70 12.67
N GLU A 22 5.39 -9.43 11.37
CA GLU A 22 6.19 -10.24 10.44
C GLU A 22 7.44 -9.53 9.94
N VAL A 23 7.50 -8.19 10.02
CA VAL A 23 8.64 -7.42 9.53
C VAL A 23 9.24 -6.57 10.65
N ASP A 24 10.51 -6.23 10.49
CA ASP A 24 11.18 -5.36 11.46
C ASP A 24 10.59 -3.95 11.39
N ALA A 25 10.62 -3.25 12.53
CA ALA A 25 10.04 -1.90 12.60
C ALA A 25 10.65 -0.94 11.58
N GLN A 26 11.94 -1.09 11.31
CA GLN A 26 12.64 -0.25 10.32
C GLN A 26 12.21 -0.52 8.89
N ASP A 27 11.61 -1.69 8.63
CA ASP A 27 11.17 -2.09 7.30
C ASP A 27 9.68 -1.83 7.07
N LEU A 28 8.96 -1.33 8.08
CA LEU A 28 7.56 -0.97 7.97
C LEU A 28 7.44 0.55 7.91
N LEU A 29 7.13 1.07 6.72
CA LEU A 29 7.04 2.52 6.49
C LEU A 29 5.57 2.95 6.54
N LEU A 30 5.29 4.00 7.30
CA LEU A 30 3.93 4.46 7.55
C LEU A 30 3.76 5.91 7.15
N VAL A 31 2.76 6.18 6.31
CA VAL A 31 2.40 7.53 5.87
C VAL A 31 0.90 7.70 6.03
N ASN A 32 0.47 8.80 6.63
CA ASN A 32 -0.94 9.14 6.78
C ASN A 32 -1.11 10.65 6.78
N ARG A 33 -2.27 11.13 6.34
CA ARG A 33 -2.57 12.57 6.36
C ARG A 33 -2.48 13.14 7.77
N SER A 34 -2.85 12.34 8.77
CA SER A 34 -2.73 12.71 10.17
C SER A 34 -1.44 12.12 10.75
N PRO A 35 -0.43 12.93 11.02
CA PRO A 35 0.80 12.42 11.63
C PRO A 35 0.55 11.78 13.00
N GLN A 36 -0.48 12.22 13.69
CA GLN A 36 -0.84 11.67 15.00
C GLN A 36 -1.19 10.19 14.90
N LYS A 37 -1.93 9.79 13.86
CA LYS A 37 -2.27 8.38 13.67
C LYS A 37 -1.04 7.52 13.45
N VAL A 38 -0.04 8.05 12.75
CA VAL A 38 1.23 7.36 12.56
C VAL A 38 1.93 7.15 13.90
N GLN A 39 2.00 8.20 14.71
CA GLN A 39 2.67 8.12 16.01
C GLN A 39 1.94 7.17 16.97
N GLU A 40 0.63 7.19 16.97
CA GLU A 40 -0.16 6.27 17.80
C GLU A 40 0.09 4.82 17.38
N PHE A 41 0.13 4.57 16.08
CA PHE A 41 0.41 3.22 15.59
C PHE A 41 1.80 2.75 16.01
N ILE A 42 2.81 3.60 15.81
CA ILE A 42 4.19 3.26 16.15
C ILE A 42 4.34 2.96 17.63
N SER A 43 3.66 3.73 18.50
CA SER A 43 3.77 3.53 19.93
C SER A 43 3.20 2.19 20.38
N GLN A 44 2.24 1.63 19.64
CA GLN A 44 1.59 0.38 19.98
C GLN A 44 2.17 -0.83 19.27
N TYR A 45 2.56 -0.67 18.01
CA TYR A 45 2.91 -1.80 17.15
C TYR A 45 4.31 -1.70 16.53
N GLY A 46 4.93 -0.54 16.61
CA GLY A 46 6.21 -0.31 15.95
C GLY A 46 6.03 0.20 14.53
N GLY A 47 7.11 0.29 13.80
CA GLY A 47 7.14 0.85 12.46
C GLY A 47 7.95 2.13 12.40
N THR A 48 8.01 2.74 11.23
CA THR A 48 8.79 3.94 10.97
C THR A 48 7.93 4.97 10.24
N ALA A 49 7.86 6.18 10.77
CA ALA A 49 7.21 7.28 10.07
C ALA A 49 8.01 7.63 8.81
N SER A 50 7.32 7.83 7.69
CA SER A 50 7.96 8.09 6.42
C SER A 50 7.20 9.15 5.64
N ASP A 51 7.65 9.45 4.44
CA ASP A 51 6.95 10.35 3.53
C ASP A 51 6.70 9.65 2.19
N LEU A 52 5.85 10.26 1.37
CA LEU A 52 5.42 9.64 0.12
C LEU A 52 6.60 9.41 -0.83
N GLU A 53 7.50 10.37 -0.93
CA GLU A 53 8.64 10.23 -1.83
C GLU A 53 9.51 9.03 -1.44
N GLN A 54 9.84 8.91 -0.16
CA GLN A 54 10.64 7.79 0.34
C GLN A 54 9.94 6.46 0.09
N VAL A 55 8.63 6.40 0.36
CA VAL A 55 7.85 5.18 0.16
C VAL A 55 7.90 4.74 -1.30
N PHE A 56 7.63 5.65 -2.24
CA PHE A 56 7.64 5.30 -3.65
C PHE A 56 9.02 4.97 -4.19
N GLN A 57 10.08 5.49 -3.57
CA GLN A 57 11.45 5.18 -3.98
C GLN A 57 11.98 3.88 -3.41
N GLU A 58 11.62 3.52 -2.18
CA GLU A 58 12.30 2.46 -1.44
C GLU A 58 11.46 1.23 -1.13
N ALA A 59 10.13 1.37 -0.99
CA ALA A 59 9.31 0.25 -0.60
C ALA A 59 9.17 -0.76 -1.74
N GLU A 60 9.09 -2.03 -1.39
CA GLU A 60 8.88 -3.11 -2.34
C GLU A 60 7.41 -3.49 -2.44
N VAL A 61 6.66 -3.30 -1.37
CA VAL A 61 5.21 -3.48 -1.35
C VAL A 61 4.59 -2.24 -0.72
N ILE A 62 3.62 -1.65 -1.41
CA ILE A 62 2.93 -0.46 -0.93
C ILE A 62 1.44 -0.74 -0.89
N PHE A 63 0.86 -0.68 0.32
CA PHE A 63 -0.58 -0.78 0.52
C PHE A 63 -1.18 0.61 0.44
N LEU A 64 -2.14 0.79 -0.47
CA LEU A 64 -2.75 2.09 -0.75
C LEU A 64 -4.14 2.13 -0.11
N GLY A 65 -4.22 2.75 1.05
CA GLY A 65 -5.46 2.88 1.82
C GLY A 65 -6.11 4.26 1.72
N VAL A 66 -5.88 4.95 0.61
CA VAL A 66 -6.48 6.26 0.38
C VAL A 66 -7.85 6.12 -0.27
N LYS A 67 -8.63 7.21 -0.28
CA LYS A 67 -9.94 7.19 -0.92
C LYS A 67 -9.81 7.03 -2.43
N PRO A 68 -10.80 6.42 -3.11
CA PRO A 68 -10.71 6.17 -4.55
C PRO A 68 -10.39 7.43 -5.37
N TYR A 69 -11.01 8.56 -5.02
CA TYR A 69 -10.80 9.80 -5.75
C TYR A 69 -9.41 10.41 -5.54
N GLN A 70 -8.68 9.95 -4.51
CA GLN A 70 -7.34 10.43 -4.19
C GLN A 70 -6.25 9.57 -4.84
N LEU A 71 -6.57 8.37 -5.26
CA LEU A 71 -5.57 7.40 -5.69
C LEU A 71 -4.93 7.77 -7.03
N SER A 72 -5.73 8.10 -8.04
CA SER A 72 -5.19 8.48 -9.35
C SER A 72 -4.31 9.74 -9.28
N PRO A 73 -4.76 10.83 -8.62
CA PRO A 73 -3.88 12.00 -8.46
C PRO A 73 -2.59 11.67 -7.71
N LEU A 74 -2.65 10.81 -6.69
CA LEU A 74 -1.48 10.41 -5.94
C LEU A 74 -0.47 9.69 -6.84
N LEU A 75 -0.92 8.72 -7.62
CA LEU A 75 -0.06 7.97 -8.51
C LEU A 75 0.50 8.86 -9.62
N GLU A 76 -0.29 9.80 -10.13
CA GLU A 76 0.17 10.75 -11.14
C GLU A 76 1.30 11.64 -10.61
N GLU A 77 1.18 12.09 -9.36
CA GLU A 77 2.19 12.94 -8.74
C GLU A 77 3.56 12.26 -8.68
N TYR A 78 3.58 10.95 -8.46
CA TYR A 78 4.81 10.18 -8.33
C TYR A 78 5.10 9.29 -9.54
N GLN A 79 4.50 9.62 -10.67
CA GLN A 79 4.60 8.82 -11.90
C GLN A 79 6.04 8.64 -12.38
N ASP A 80 6.85 9.69 -12.25
CA ASP A 80 8.25 9.62 -12.69
C ASP A 80 9.04 8.60 -11.87
N ILE A 81 8.84 8.60 -10.56
CA ILE A 81 9.49 7.63 -9.68
C ILE A 81 8.99 6.22 -10.00
N LEU A 82 7.68 6.06 -10.12
CA LEU A 82 7.08 4.76 -10.42
C LEU A 82 7.54 4.22 -11.76
N GLY A 83 7.78 5.10 -12.73
CA GLY A 83 8.26 4.69 -14.05
C GLY A 83 9.66 4.10 -14.04
N GLN A 84 10.43 4.35 -12.99
CA GLN A 84 11.80 3.85 -12.85
C GLN A 84 11.91 2.62 -11.96
N ARG A 85 10.81 2.22 -11.31
CA ARG A 85 10.83 1.11 -10.36
C ARG A 85 10.70 -0.24 -11.06
N SER A 86 11.44 -1.21 -10.50
CA SER A 86 11.21 -2.64 -10.72
C SER A 86 11.08 -3.27 -9.34
N ASN A 87 10.57 -4.45 -9.20
CA ASN A 87 10.36 -5.09 -7.88
C ASN A 87 9.43 -4.30 -6.96
N LEU A 88 8.42 -3.65 -7.52
CA LEU A 88 7.44 -2.92 -6.71
C LEU A 88 6.06 -3.53 -6.92
N LEU A 89 5.35 -3.78 -5.82
CA LEU A 89 3.97 -4.23 -5.85
C LEU A 89 3.10 -3.18 -5.18
N LEU A 90 2.13 -2.66 -5.92
CA LEU A 90 1.12 -1.75 -5.39
C LEU A 90 -0.14 -2.54 -5.08
N VAL A 91 -0.60 -2.46 -3.84
CA VAL A 91 -1.80 -3.15 -3.38
C VAL A 91 -2.86 -2.11 -3.07
N SER A 92 -3.90 -2.04 -3.89
CA SER A 92 -4.98 -1.09 -3.68
C SER A 92 -6.06 -1.68 -2.78
N MET A 93 -6.46 -0.91 -1.77
CA MET A 93 -7.58 -1.22 -0.90
C MET A 93 -8.78 -0.33 -1.21
N ALA A 94 -8.68 0.49 -2.24
CA ALA A 94 -9.74 1.43 -2.61
C ALA A 94 -10.83 0.73 -3.41
N ALA A 95 -12.07 0.82 -2.93
CA ALA A 95 -13.20 0.28 -3.64
C ALA A 95 -13.48 1.12 -4.90
N GLY A 96 -13.88 0.46 -5.98
CA GLY A 96 -14.32 1.14 -7.19
C GLY A 96 -13.24 1.56 -8.17
N LEU A 97 -11.96 1.35 -7.84
CA LEU A 97 -10.88 1.66 -8.77
C LEU A 97 -10.38 0.37 -9.42
N GLU A 98 -10.45 0.32 -10.74
CA GLU A 98 -10.03 -0.85 -11.48
C GLU A 98 -8.52 -0.86 -11.69
N LEU A 99 -7.94 -2.07 -11.79
CA LEU A 99 -6.52 -2.22 -12.05
C LEU A 99 -6.08 -1.55 -13.36
N GLU A 100 -6.95 -1.56 -14.36
CA GLU A 100 -6.66 -0.92 -15.64
C GLU A 100 -6.46 0.58 -15.49
N GLN A 101 -7.22 1.22 -14.59
CA GLN A 101 -7.06 2.65 -14.33
C GLN A 101 -5.74 2.93 -13.64
N MET A 102 -5.35 2.08 -12.70
CA MET A 102 -4.05 2.19 -12.04
C MET A 102 -2.92 1.99 -13.04
N ALA A 103 -3.02 0.97 -13.88
CA ALA A 103 -2.01 0.68 -14.88
C ALA A 103 -1.83 1.83 -15.87
N SER A 104 -2.92 2.50 -16.25
CA SER A 104 -2.86 3.61 -17.19
C SER A 104 -2.13 4.83 -16.59
N VAL A 105 -2.17 4.98 -15.27
CA VAL A 105 -1.48 6.06 -14.58
C VAL A 105 -0.01 5.70 -14.35
N VAL A 106 0.25 4.50 -13.84
CA VAL A 106 1.62 4.06 -13.51
C VAL A 106 2.48 3.89 -14.76
N LYS A 107 1.92 3.35 -15.83
CA LYS A 107 2.59 3.19 -17.13
C LYS A 107 3.93 2.44 -17.06
N ASN A 108 4.02 1.47 -16.16
CA ASN A 108 5.22 0.67 -15.97
C ASN A 108 4.83 -0.78 -15.71
N GLU A 109 5.06 -1.64 -16.70
CA GLU A 109 4.68 -3.04 -16.62
C GLU A 109 5.47 -3.83 -15.57
N ARG A 110 6.60 -3.29 -15.12
CA ARG A 110 7.43 -3.93 -14.09
C ARG A 110 6.89 -3.70 -12.68
N VAL A 111 5.93 -2.80 -12.52
CA VAL A 111 5.24 -2.57 -11.25
C VAL A 111 4.01 -3.46 -11.21
N GLY A 112 3.96 -4.35 -10.23
CA GLY A 112 2.81 -5.22 -10.03
C GLY A 112 1.65 -4.48 -9.39
N LEU A 113 0.44 -4.82 -9.79
CA LEU A 113 -0.77 -4.17 -9.28
C LEU A 113 -1.73 -5.24 -8.77
N ILE A 114 -2.18 -5.07 -7.52
CA ILE A 114 -3.19 -5.94 -6.91
C ILE A 114 -4.26 -5.07 -6.30
N ARG A 115 -5.51 -5.49 -6.45
CA ARG A 115 -6.64 -4.90 -5.75
C ARG A 115 -7.17 -5.93 -4.77
N ILE A 116 -7.28 -5.55 -3.50
CA ILE A 116 -7.84 -6.44 -2.49
C ILE A 116 -9.14 -5.86 -1.94
N MET A 117 -10.08 -6.76 -1.63
CA MET A 117 -11.37 -6.41 -1.04
C MET A 117 -11.59 -7.35 0.14
N PRO A 118 -10.95 -7.05 1.29
CA PRO A 118 -11.08 -7.95 2.44
C PRO A 118 -12.49 -7.89 3.04
N ASN A 119 -12.95 -9.04 3.51
CA ASN A 119 -14.18 -9.12 4.27
C ASN A 119 -13.95 -8.66 5.71
N THR A 120 -15.02 -8.20 6.35
CA THR A 120 -14.99 -7.83 7.76
C THR A 120 -15.42 -9.00 8.62
N PRO A 121 -14.72 -9.33 9.73
CA PRO A 121 -13.46 -8.72 10.19
C PRO A 121 -12.28 -9.15 9.35
N VAL A 122 -11.30 -8.26 9.24
CA VAL A 122 -10.10 -8.55 8.48
C VAL A 122 -9.06 -9.20 9.38
N ALA A 123 -8.62 -10.40 8.99
CA ALA A 123 -7.52 -11.07 9.65
C ALA A 123 -6.70 -11.76 8.55
N ILE A 124 -5.44 -11.40 8.43
CA ILE A 124 -4.57 -11.98 7.42
C ILE A 124 -4.43 -13.48 7.68
N GLY A 125 -4.67 -14.28 6.64
CA GLY A 125 -4.60 -15.73 6.75
C GLY A 125 -5.87 -16.38 7.25
N GLN A 126 -6.86 -15.60 7.68
CA GLN A 126 -8.13 -16.14 8.21
C GLN A 126 -9.35 -15.61 7.47
N GLY A 127 -9.27 -14.40 6.96
CA GLY A 127 -10.38 -13.81 6.23
C GLY A 127 -10.38 -14.23 4.77
N VAL A 128 -11.54 -14.08 4.13
CA VAL A 128 -11.64 -14.28 2.68
C VAL A 128 -11.24 -12.96 2.01
N ILE A 129 -10.25 -13.03 1.15
CA ILE A 129 -9.76 -11.88 0.41
C ILE A 129 -9.97 -12.14 -1.07
N SER A 130 -10.63 -11.18 -1.74
CA SER A 130 -10.82 -11.22 -3.16
C SER A 130 -9.67 -10.48 -3.84
N LEU A 131 -8.93 -11.16 -4.71
CA LEU A 131 -7.76 -10.60 -5.37
C LEU A 131 -8.01 -10.48 -6.87
N THR A 132 -7.65 -9.32 -7.41
CA THR A 132 -7.58 -9.09 -8.85
C THR A 132 -6.17 -8.61 -9.16
N ARG A 133 -5.49 -9.29 -10.08
CA ARG A 133 -4.08 -9.03 -10.36
C ARG A 133 -3.88 -8.49 -11.76
N SER A 134 -2.87 -7.63 -11.91
CA SER A 134 -2.40 -7.20 -13.23
C SER A 134 -1.45 -8.24 -13.82
N GLN A 135 -1.09 -8.05 -15.08
CA GLN A 135 -0.16 -8.97 -15.76
C GLN A 135 1.25 -8.93 -15.16
N ALA A 136 1.61 -7.87 -14.49
CA ALA A 136 2.95 -7.73 -13.93
C ALA A 136 3.14 -8.56 -12.65
N VAL A 137 2.06 -9.08 -12.07
CA VAL A 137 2.14 -9.89 -10.85
C VAL A 137 2.25 -11.36 -11.22
N THR A 138 3.30 -12.02 -10.71
CA THR A 138 3.47 -13.46 -10.87
C THR A 138 3.09 -14.18 -9.58
N ASP A 139 2.62 -15.38 -9.71
CA ASP A 139 2.21 -16.18 -8.55
C ASP A 139 3.41 -16.70 -7.75
#